data_18bce03a21de6e72c839a5c38b2c863e
#
_entry.id   18bce03a21de6e72c839a5c38b2c863e
#
_cell.length_a   1.000
_cell.length_b   1.000
_cell.length_c   1.000
_cell.angle_alpha   90.00
_cell.angle_beta   90.00
_cell.angle_gamma   90.00
#
_symmetry.space_group_name_H-M   'P 1'
#
loop_
_entity.id
_entity.type
_entity.pdbx_description
1 polymer ?
#
loop_
_entity_poly.entity_id
_entity_poly.type
_entity_poly.pdbx_seq_one_letter_code
_entity_poly.pdbx_strand_id
1 'polypeptide(L)'
;HSSEICRRLAGGHLIGIDQDEEALAAASERLKPFQDKITLVRDNYCNAPEVIKNLGITGVDGLVLDLGVSSYQLDNVERGFSYRYDTALDMRMDTRQSLTAREIINEYPERELYRIIRDYGEDQFAKNIAKHIAAARKEKPIETTGELNELIKAAIPARMRANGGHPSKRTFQAIRIECNHELDVLKNSLDELIAMLNPGGRICIITFHSLEDRIVKSAFRKNENPCTCPPDFPVCVCGKKSQGKVITRKPVLPGEEELETNSRSKSAKLRIFEKAAG
;
A
#
# COMPACT_ATOMS: atom_id res chain seq x y z
N HIS A 1 13.86 -8.13 1.09
CA HIS A 1 14.55 -6.85 0.88
C HIS A 1 15.52 -6.56 2.03
N SER A 2 15.09 -6.44 3.29
CA SER A 2 15.91 -6.02 4.42
C SER A 2 17.19 -6.85 4.62
N SER A 3 17.10 -8.18 4.58
CA SER A 3 18.29 -9.05 4.71
C SER A 3 19.30 -8.82 3.58
N GLU A 4 18.83 -8.60 2.36
CA GLU A 4 19.71 -8.37 1.23
C GLU A 4 20.37 -6.97 1.29
N ILE A 5 19.63 -5.98 1.75
CA ILE A 5 20.19 -4.65 2.04
C ILE A 5 21.28 -4.77 3.10
N CYS A 6 21.01 -5.43 4.23
CA CYS A 6 22.00 -5.60 5.32
C CYS A 6 23.27 -6.31 4.87
N ARG A 7 23.18 -7.31 3.98
CA ARG A 7 24.36 -7.99 3.42
C ARG A 7 25.25 -7.05 2.61
N ARG A 8 24.65 -6.07 1.93
CA ARG A 8 25.38 -5.13 1.06
C ARG A 8 25.81 -3.86 1.75
N LEU A 9 25.33 -3.58 2.97
CA LEU A 9 25.76 -2.42 3.75
C LEU A 9 27.19 -2.59 4.24
N ALA A 10 28.12 -1.79 3.70
CA ALA A 10 29.52 -1.78 4.10
C ALA A 10 29.75 -1.09 5.46
N GLY A 11 28.96 -0.09 5.80
CA GLY A 11 29.08 0.68 7.05
C GLY A 11 27.82 1.48 7.39
N GLY A 12 26.70 1.17 6.71
CA GLY A 12 25.43 1.84 6.91
C GLY A 12 24.55 1.16 7.97
N HIS A 13 23.40 1.77 8.22
CA HIS A 13 22.38 1.29 9.16
C HIS A 13 21.03 1.20 8.48
N LEU A 14 20.27 0.11 8.72
CA LEU A 14 18.92 -0.09 8.22
C LEU A 14 17.91 0.27 9.31
N ILE A 15 16.93 1.09 8.97
CA ILE A 15 15.78 1.37 9.81
C ILE A 15 14.58 0.72 9.15
N GLY A 16 13.98 -0.27 9.81
CA GLY A 16 12.77 -0.95 9.37
C GLY A 16 11.57 -0.40 10.13
N ILE A 17 10.58 0.09 9.40
CA ILE A 17 9.34 0.62 9.97
C ILE A 17 8.19 -0.24 9.47
N ASP A 18 7.39 -0.77 10.39
CA ASP A 18 6.16 -1.49 10.10
C ASP A 18 5.12 -1.22 11.21
N GLN A 19 3.87 -1.09 10.83
CA GLN A 19 2.77 -0.90 11.79
C GLN A 19 2.27 -2.21 12.37
N ASP A 20 2.56 -3.34 11.72
CA ASP A 20 2.16 -4.67 12.14
C ASP A 20 3.21 -5.28 13.09
N GLU A 21 2.78 -5.54 14.33
CA GLU A 21 3.64 -6.14 15.36
C GLU A 21 4.15 -7.53 14.99
N GLU A 22 3.31 -8.34 14.33
CA GLU A 22 3.70 -9.68 13.87
C GLU A 22 4.76 -9.61 12.77
N ALA A 23 4.66 -8.62 11.87
CA ALA A 23 5.68 -8.37 10.84
C ALA A 23 7.01 -7.96 11.47
N LEU A 24 6.99 -7.09 12.49
CA LEU A 24 8.18 -6.69 13.22
C LEU A 24 8.82 -7.84 13.98
N ALA A 25 8.03 -8.70 14.63
CA ALA A 25 8.53 -9.90 15.32
C ALA A 25 9.22 -10.85 14.33
N ALA A 26 8.60 -11.12 13.19
CA ALA A 26 9.19 -11.93 12.13
C ALA A 26 10.46 -11.29 11.53
N ALA A 27 10.46 -9.96 11.36
CA ALA A 27 11.64 -9.23 10.89
C ALA A 27 12.79 -9.28 11.89
N SER A 28 12.50 -9.10 13.19
CA SER A 28 13.49 -9.18 14.27
C SER A 28 14.19 -10.55 14.29
N GLU A 29 13.42 -11.64 14.20
CA GLU A 29 13.98 -12.99 14.17
C GLU A 29 14.84 -13.22 12.92
N ARG A 30 14.33 -12.82 11.75
CA ARG A 30 15.01 -13.03 10.46
C ARG A 30 16.28 -12.18 10.33
N LEU A 31 16.32 -11.01 10.97
CA LEU A 31 17.43 -10.06 10.91
C LEU A 31 18.41 -10.17 12.07
N LYS A 32 18.26 -11.13 12.98
CA LYS A 32 19.22 -11.40 14.06
C LYS A 32 20.69 -11.38 13.64
N PRO A 33 21.09 -11.97 12.47
CA PRO A 33 22.49 -11.92 12.04
C PRO A 33 23.02 -10.48 11.78
N PHE A 34 22.13 -9.48 11.72
CA PHE A 34 22.47 -8.09 11.41
C PHE A 34 22.06 -7.11 12.52
N GLN A 35 21.82 -7.61 13.75
CA GLN A 35 21.27 -6.81 14.85
C GLN A 35 22.03 -5.51 15.13
N ASP A 36 23.35 -5.49 14.91
CA ASP A 36 24.18 -4.31 15.10
C ASP A 36 24.00 -3.22 14.04
N LYS A 37 23.32 -3.57 12.93
CA LYS A 37 23.11 -2.69 11.77
C LYS A 37 21.64 -2.33 11.54
N ILE A 38 20.74 -2.70 12.44
CA ILE A 38 19.32 -2.49 12.26
C ILE A 38 18.66 -1.82 13.46
N THR A 39 17.63 -1.03 13.17
CA THR A 39 16.65 -0.54 14.14
C THR A 39 15.27 -0.84 13.59
N LEU A 40 14.42 -1.50 14.38
CA LEU A 40 13.03 -1.78 14.02
C LEU A 40 12.12 -0.87 14.83
N VAL A 41 11.16 -0.23 14.17
CA VAL A 41 10.24 0.73 14.76
C VAL A 41 8.82 0.35 14.41
N ARG A 42 7.93 0.26 15.42
CA ARG A 42 6.49 0.02 15.21
C ARG A 42 5.78 1.33 14.92
N ASP A 43 5.69 1.70 13.67
CA ASP A 43 4.99 2.89 13.21
C ASP A 43 4.54 2.73 11.76
N ASN A 44 3.73 3.68 11.30
CA ASN A 44 3.40 3.78 9.88
C ASN A 44 4.54 4.50 9.14
N TYR A 45 4.83 4.06 7.92
CA TYR A 45 5.91 4.66 7.10
C TYR A 45 5.71 6.15 6.81
N CYS A 46 4.49 6.68 6.89
CA CYS A 46 4.24 8.12 6.77
C CYS A 46 4.93 8.93 7.88
N ASN A 47 5.18 8.33 9.02
CA ASN A 47 5.88 8.94 10.15
C ASN A 47 7.41 8.74 10.06
N ALA A 48 7.92 8.16 8.96
CA ALA A 48 9.36 7.97 8.79
C ALA A 48 10.20 9.24 8.98
N PRO A 49 9.79 10.44 8.51
CA PRO A 49 10.55 11.67 8.77
C PRO A 49 10.71 11.97 10.25
N GLU A 50 9.67 11.76 11.06
CA GLU A 50 9.73 11.96 12.51
C GLU A 50 10.56 10.88 13.20
N VAL A 51 10.40 9.62 12.81
CA VAL A 51 11.21 8.49 13.31
C VAL A 51 12.70 8.75 13.09
N ILE A 52 13.10 9.13 11.86
CA ILE A 52 14.47 9.44 11.49
C ILE A 52 15.03 10.59 12.33
N LYS A 53 14.26 11.67 12.49
CA LYS A 53 14.62 12.82 13.31
C LYS A 53 14.81 12.44 14.78
N ASN A 54 13.94 11.61 15.35
CA ASN A 54 14.03 11.15 16.74
C ASN A 54 15.25 10.26 16.99
N LEU A 55 15.73 9.57 15.95
CA LEU A 55 17.00 8.84 15.97
C LEU A 55 18.24 9.73 15.78
N GLY A 56 18.08 11.05 15.66
CA GLY A 56 19.16 12.00 15.45
C GLY A 56 19.75 11.98 14.03
N ILE A 57 19.04 11.42 13.07
CA ILE A 57 19.48 11.30 11.68
C ILE A 57 18.84 12.43 10.86
N THR A 58 19.64 13.09 10.03
CA THR A 58 19.21 14.26 9.24
C THR A 58 18.63 13.91 7.88
N GLY A 59 18.96 12.74 7.36
CA GLY A 59 18.47 12.25 6.07
C GLY A 59 18.93 10.82 5.80
N VAL A 60 18.38 10.21 4.76
CA VAL A 60 18.69 8.83 4.37
C VAL A 60 19.17 8.75 2.92
N ASP A 61 20.07 7.80 2.62
CA ASP A 61 20.63 7.61 1.28
C ASP A 61 19.74 6.73 0.40
N GLY A 62 18.88 5.93 1.00
CA GLY A 62 17.96 5.06 0.30
C GLY A 62 16.69 4.80 1.09
N LEU A 63 15.58 4.67 0.37
CA LEU A 63 14.28 4.35 0.93
C LEU A 63 13.61 3.30 0.05
N VAL A 64 13.08 2.24 0.68
CA VAL A 64 12.32 1.20 -0.01
C VAL A 64 10.94 1.09 0.65
N LEU A 65 9.90 1.23 -0.15
CA LEU A 65 8.52 0.96 0.24
C LEU A 65 8.03 -0.26 -0.54
N ASP A 66 7.64 -1.31 0.18
CA ASP A 66 6.97 -2.49 -0.37
C ASP A 66 5.51 -2.43 0.11
N LEU A 67 4.63 -1.88 -0.76
CA LEU A 67 3.28 -1.49 -0.37
C LEU A 67 2.33 -2.69 -0.33
N GLY A 68 1.21 -2.49 0.34
CA GLY A 68 0.12 -3.45 0.46
C GLY A 68 0.32 -4.46 1.60
N VAL A 69 -0.31 -5.62 1.47
CA VAL A 69 -0.31 -6.66 2.50
C VAL A 69 0.87 -7.61 2.35
N SER A 70 1.44 -8.01 3.46
CA SER A 70 2.46 -9.06 3.48
C SER A 70 1.87 -10.44 3.14
N SER A 71 2.72 -11.34 2.65
CA SER A 71 2.31 -12.74 2.46
C SER A 71 1.82 -13.37 3.76
N TYR A 72 2.44 -13.03 4.88
CA TYR A 72 2.04 -13.50 6.20
C TYR A 72 0.61 -13.08 6.57
N GLN A 73 0.24 -11.82 6.35
CA GLN A 73 -1.12 -11.32 6.60
C GLN A 73 -2.17 -12.02 5.75
N LEU A 74 -1.83 -12.38 4.49
CA LEU A 74 -2.73 -13.13 3.61
C LEU A 74 -2.86 -14.60 4.02
N ASP A 75 -1.81 -15.19 4.57
CA ASP A 75 -1.75 -16.61 4.96
C ASP A 75 -2.24 -16.84 6.40
N ASN A 76 -2.19 -15.81 7.26
CA ASN A 76 -2.77 -15.86 8.60
C ASN A 76 -4.29 -15.67 8.51
N VAL A 77 -5.01 -16.77 8.65
CA VAL A 77 -6.47 -16.83 8.49
C VAL A 77 -7.18 -15.85 9.43
N GLU A 78 -6.72 -15.72 10.67
CA GLU A 78 -7.37 -14.92 11.73
C GLU A 78 -7.34 -13.41 11.44
N ARG A 79 -6.46 -12.94 10.55
CA ARG A 79 -6.34 -11.53 10.19
C ARG A 79 -7.43 -11.03 9.22
N GLY A 80 -8.21 -11.91 8.60
CA GLY A 80 -9.36 -11.57 7.76
C GLY A 80 -9.03 -10.93 6.40
N PHE A 81 -7.78 -10.91 5.95
CA PHE A 81 -7.39 -10.34 4.66
C PHE A 81 -7.80 -11.18 3.45
N SER A 82 -8.02 -12.48 3.65
CA SER A 82 -8.25 -13.42 2.57
C SER A 82 -9.73 -13.80 2.44
N TYR A 83 -10.25 -13.74 1.22
CA TYR A 83 -11.58 -14.26 0.86
C TYR A 83 -11.63 -15.78 0.72
N ARG A 84 -10.52 -16.49 0.95
CA ARG A 84 -10.42 -17.95 0.79
C ARG A 84 -10.86 -18.72 2.01
N TYR A 85 -10.89 -18.06 3.15
CA TYR A 85 -11.20 -18.64 4.45
C TYR A 85 -12.42 -17.93 5.05
N ASP A 86 -13.09 -18.58 5.97
CA ASP A 86 -14.18 -17.99 6.74
C ASP A 86 -13.68 -17.64 8.15
N THR A 87 -13.55 -16.35 8.42
CA THR A 87 -13.02 -15.81 9.68
C THR A 87 -13.58 -14.41 9.94
N ALA A 88 -13.31 -13.85 11.10
CA ALA A 88 -13.75 -12.49 11.46
C ALA A 88 -13.32 -11.43 10.44
N LEU A 89 -14.19 -10.44 10.18
CA LEU A 89 -13.94 -9.30 9.30
C LEU A 89 -13.06 -8.26 10.01
N ASP A 90 -11.74 -8.49 10.08
CA ASP A 90 -10.79 -7.56 10.71
C ASP A 90 -10.09 -6.69 9.66
N MET A 91 -9.16 -7.21 8.90
CA MET A 91 -8.34 -6.56 7.87
C MET A 91 -7.45 -5.39 8.35
N ARG A 92 -7.26 -5.20 9.66
CA ARG A 92 -6.34 -4.17 10.18
C ARG A 92 -4.88 -4.60 9.98
N MET A 93 -4.07 -3.72 9.44
CA MET A 93 -2.61 -3.86 9.48
C MET A 93 -2.08 -3.47 10.86
N ASP A 94 -2.54 -2.35 11.41
CA ASP A 94 -2.25 -1.94 12.78
C ASP A 94 -3.40 -2.33 13.71
N THR A 95 -3.17 -3.32 14.58
CA THR A 95 -4.18 -3.80 15.53
C THR A 95 -4.56 -2.80 16.62
N ARG A 96 -3.83 -1.68 16.75
CA ARG A 96 -4.14 -0.59 17.69
C ARG A 96 -5.28 0.30 17.21
N GLN A 97 -5.58 0.33 15.90
CA GLN A 97 -6.70 1.10 15.37
C GLN A 97 -8.05 0.44 15.70
N SER A 98 -9.10 1.25 15.83
CA SER A 98 -10.45 0.77 16.14
C SER A 98 -11.24 0.34 14.90
N LEU A 99 -11.00 0.98 13.73
CA LEU A 99 -11.73 0.68 12.51
C LEU A 99 -11.31 -0.66 11.94
N THR A 100 -12.26 -1.58 11.81
CA THR A 100 -12.09 -2.88 11.17
C THR A 100 -12.95 -2.98 9.90
N ALA A 101 -12.72 -4.02 9.10
CA ALA A 101 -13.59 -4.32 7.96
C ALA A 101 -15.06 -4.54 8.39
N ARG A 102 -15.29 -5.05 9.61
CA ARG A 102 -16.62 -5.25 10.18
C ARG A 102 -17.38 -3.94 10.32
N GLU A 103 -16.77 -2.92 10.93
CA GLU A 103 -17.39 -1.58 11.07
C GLU A 103 -17.68 -0.96 9.71
N ILE A 104 -16.76 -1.07 8.75
CA ILE A 104 -16.98 -0.55 7.38
C ILE A 104 -18.21 -1.21 6.77
N ILE A 105 -18.31 -2.52 6.82
CA ILE A 105 -19.40 -3.29 6.21
C ILE A 105 -20.74 -3.02 6.89
N ASN A 106 -20.76 -2.95 8.23
CA ASN A 106 -22.00 -2.85 8.98
C ASN A 106 -22.46 -1.41 9.22
N GLU A 107 -21.56 -0.43 9.31
CA GLU A 107 -21.89 0.92 9.75
C GLU A 107 -21.86 1.97 8.64
N TYR A 108 -21.04 1.78 7.60
CA TYR A 108 -20.96 2.76 6.51
C TYR A 108 -22.29 2.87 5.76
N PRO A 109 -22.73 4.09 5.38
CA PRO A 109 -23.87 4.26 4.49
C PRO A 109 -23.69 3.50 3.17
N GLU A 110 -24.79 2.99 2.57
CA GLU A 110 -24.75 2.28 1.27
C GLU A 110 -24.00 3.09 0.20
N ARG A 111 -24.19 4.41 0.20
CA ARG A 111 -23.50 5.33 -0.72
C ARG A 111 -21.98 5.28 -0.55
N GLU A 112 -21.49 5.21 0.68
CA GLU A 112 -20.05 5.14 0.96
C GLU A 112 -19.50 3.75 0.62
N LEU A 113 -20.22 2.68 0.93
CA LEU A 113 -19.86 1.32 0.46
C LEU A 113 -19.74 1.28 -1.06
N TYR A 114 -20.71 1.85 -1.78
CA TYR A 114 -20.63 1.99 -3.24
C TYR A 114 -19.40 2.77 -3.68
N ARG A 115 -19.10 3.92 -3.03
CA ARG A 115 -17.93 4.75 -3.36
C ARG A 115 -16.64 3.95 -3.24
N ILE A 116 -16.40 3.32 -2.08
CA ILE A 116 -15.15 2.59 -1.85
C ILE A 116 -15.00 1.40 -2.78
N ILE A 117 -16.06 0.62 -3.00
CA ILE A 117 -16.00 -0.55 -3.89
C ILE A 117 -15.76 -0.13 -5.34
N ARG A 118 -16.36 0.98 -5.79
CA ARG A 118 -16.14 1.55 -7.12
C ARG A 118 -14.73 2.12 -7.27
N ASP A 119 -14.31 2.98 -6.32
CA ASP A 119 -13.10 3.79 -6.47
C ASP A 119 -11.84 3.03 -6.08
N TYR A 120 -11.89 2.18 -5.05
CA TYR A 120 -10.75 1.41 -4.57
C TYR A 120 -10.72 -0.04 -5.10
N GLY A 121 -11.87 -0.59 -5.41
CA GLY A 121 -11.98 -1.92 -6.02
C GLY A 121 -11.97 -1.86 -7.55
N GLU A 122 -12.25 -0.71 -8.15
CA GLU A 122 -12.50 -0.57 -9.60
C GLU A 122 -13.50 -1.63 -10.09
N ASP A 123 -14.54 -1.92 -9.26
CA ASP A 123 -15.48 -3.01 -9.50
C ASP A 123 -16.74 -2.51 -10.22
N GLN A 124 -17.01 -3.06 -11.40
CA GLN A 124 -18.19 -2.71 -12.20
C GLN A 124 -19.52 -3.05 -11.53
N PHE A 125 -19.54 -3.99 -10.57
CA PHE A 125 -20.73 -4.38 -9.82
C PHE A 125 -20.86 -3.67 -8.48
N ALA A 126 -20.02 -2.66 -8.21
CA ALA A 126 -19.94 -1.94 -6.93
C ALA A 126 -21.33 -1.52 -6.39
N LYS A 127 -22.20 -0.98 -7.25
CA LYS A 127 -23.55 -0.55 -6.85
C LYS A 127 -24.41 -1.72 -6.35
N ASN A 128 -24.35 -2.84 -7.04
CA ASN A 128 -25.16 -4.01 -6.68
C ASN A 128 -24.59 -4.69 -5.42
N ILE A 129 -23.27 -4.76 -5.30
CA ILE A 129 -22.61 -5.29 -4.10
C ILE A 129 -22.96 -4.46 -2.87
N ALA A 130 -22.84 -3.12 -2.94
CA ALA A 130 -23.20 -2.24 -1.84
C ALA A 130 -24.66 -2.39 -1.42
N LYS A 131 -25.58 -2.52 -2.38
CA LYS A 131 -27.01 -2.77 -2.13
C LYS A 131 -27.24 -4.10 -1.41
N HIS A 132 -26.59 -5.18 -1.83
CA HIS A 132 -26.72 -6.49 -1.18
C HIS A 132 -26.19 -6.47 0.25
N ILE A 133 -25.05 -5.86 0.48
CA ILE A 133 -24.48 -5.67 1.83
C ILE A 133 -25.45 -4.84 2.70
N ALA A 134 -25.92 -3.69 2.21
CA ALA A 134 -26.83 -2.82 2.95
C ALA A 134 -28.21 -3.47 3.24
N ALA A 135 -28.66 -4.38 2.40
CA ALA A 135 -29.89 -5.15 2.64
C ALA A 135 -29.66 -6.24 3.69
N ALA A 136 -28.63 -7.05 3.52
CA ALA A 136 -28.33 -8.19 4.41
C ALA A 136 -28.09 -7.77 5.85
N ARG A 137 -27.31 -6.70 6.09
CA ARG A 137 -26.99 -6.24 7.46
C ARG A 137 -28.19 -5.69 8.26
N LYS A 138 -29.33 -5.41 7.57
CA LYS A 138 -30.58 -5.03 8.28
C LYS A 138 -31.21 -6.21 9.00
N GLU A 139 -31.01 -7.42 8.49
CA GLU A 139 -31.53 -8.65 9.08
C GLU A 139 -30.58 -9.17 10.16
N LYS A 140 -29.27 -9.19 9.85
CA LYS A 140 -28.22 -9.67 10.74
C LYS A 140 -26.91 -8.99 10.41
N PRO A 141 -26.12 -8.54 11.40
CA PRO A 141 -24.78 -8.06 11.15
C PRO A 141 -23.92 -9.09 10.40
N ILE A 142 -23.08 -8.60 9.47
CA ILE A 142 -22.15 -9.41 8.71
C ILE A 142 -20.87 -9.51 9.52
N GLU A 143 -20.54 -10.70 10.02
CA GLU A 143 -19.46 -10.90 10.98
C GLU A 143 -18.20 -11.51 10.35
N THR A 144 -18.38 -12.28 9.26
CA THR A 144 -17.28 -13.06 8.72
C THR A 144 -16.99 -12.77 7.25
N THR A 145 -15.75 -13.09 6.85
CA THR A 145 -15.30 -13.02 5.46
C THR A 145 -16.10 -13.94 4.55
N GLY A 146 -16.55 -15.11 5.07
CA GLY A 146 -17.41 -16.05 4.34
C GLY A 146 -18.78 -15.46 4.05
N GLU A 147 -19.45 -14.87 5.06
CA GLU A 147 -20.74 -14.19 4.87
C GLU A 147 -20.65 -13.08 3.83
N LEU A 148 -19.61 -12.22 3.93
CA LEU A 148 -19.35 -11.16 2.94
C LEU A 148 -19.11 -11.74 1.54
N ASN A 149 -18.35 -12.82 1.43
CA ASN A 149 -18.01 -13.45 0.15
C ASN A 149 -19.29 -13.98 -0.57
N GLU A 150 -20.21 -14.59 0.17
CA GLU A 150 -21.47 -15.06 -0.39
C GLU A 150 -22.37 -13.91 -0.88
N LEU A 151 -22.42 -12.80 -0.15
CA LEU A 151 -23.14 -11.58 -0.57
C LEU A 151 -22.57 -10.99 -1.86
N ILE A 152 -21.24 -10.92 -1.98
CA ILE A 152 -20.56 -10.44 -3.19
C ILE A 152 -20.89 -11.36 -4.37
N LYS A 153 -20.80 -12.67 -4.17
CA LYS A 153 -21.15 -13.66 -5.21
C LYS A 153 -22.61 -13.53 -5.65
N ALA A 154 -23.54 -13.35 -4.73
CA ALA A 154 -24.95 -13.15 -5.04
C ALA A 154 -25.21 -11.86 -5.83
N ALA A 155 -24.44 -10.81 -5.59
CA ALA A 155 -24.54 -9.53 -6.27
C ALA A 155 -24.03 -9.55 -7.72
N ILE A 156 -23.21 -10.54 -8.11
CA ILE A 156 -22.57 -10.64 -9.43
C ILE A 156 -23.25 -11.72 -10.27
N PRO A 157 -23.70 -11.44 -11.51
CA PRO A 157 -24.31 -12.44 -12.37
C PRO A 157 -23.41 -13.67 -12.58
N ALA A 158 -24.00 -14.88 -12.54
CA ALA A 158 -23.27 -16.14 -12.60
C ALA A 158 -22.30 -16.24 -13.80
N ARG A 159 -22.74 -15.78 -14.99
CA ARG A 159 -21.92 -15.75 -16.21
C ARG A 159 -20.67 -14.89 -16.09
N MET A 160 -20.70 -13.84 -15.24
CA MET A 160 -19.58 -12.91 -15.07
C MET A 160 -18.59 -13.39 -14.01
N ARG A 161 -19.02 -14.28 -13.12
CA ARG A 161 -18.15 -14.89 -12.09
C ARG A 161 -17.13 -15.86 -12.67
N ALA A 162 -17.45 -16.48 -13.82
CA ALA A 162 -16.56 -17.47 -14.46
C ALA A 162 -15.36 -16.86 -15.19
N ASN A 163 -15.41 -15.57 -15.58
CA ASN A 163 -14.49 -14.98 -16.57
C ASN A 163 -13.51 -13.94 -16.03
N GLY A 164 -13.21 -13.86 -14.74
CA GLY A 164 -12.43 -12.73 -14.24
C GLY A 164 -11.63 -12.93 -12.95
N GLY A 165 -11.32 -14.14 -12.57
CA GLY A 165 -10.70 -14.42 -11.27
C GLY A 165 -11.75 -14.44 -10.15
N HIS A 166 -11.31 -14.46 -8.89
CA HIS A 166 -12.25 -14.57 -7.77
C HIS A 166 -13.13 -13.32 -7.64
N PRO A 167 -14.47 -13.44 -7.60
CA PRO A 167 -15.40 -12.30 -7.62
C PRO A 167 -15.20 -11.31 -6.47
N SER A 168 -14.78 -11.79 -5.30
CA SER A 168 -14.59 -10.96 -4.12
C SER A 168 -13.25 -10.21 -4.07
N LYS A 169 -12.31 -10.51 -4.97
CA LYS A 169 -10.95 -9.94 -4.94
C LYS A 169 -10.97 -8.41 -4.88
N ARG A 170 -11.78 -7.77 -5.73
CA ARG A 170 -11.84 -6.31 -5.84
C ARG A 170 -12.51 -5.65 -4.64
N THR A 171 -13.58 -6.25 -4.15
CA THR A 171 -14.29 -5.74 -2.98
C THR A 171 -13.44 -5.88 -1.71
N PHE A 172 -12.76 -7.02 -1.51
CA PHE A 172 -11.82 -7.20 -0.39
C PHE A 172 -10.68 -6.19 -0.45
N GLN A 173 -10.10 -5.96 -1.64
CA GLN A 173 -9.11 -4.90 -1.84
C GLN A 173 -9.66 -3.53 -1.43
N ALA A 174 -10.88 -3.19 -1.85
CA ALA A 174 -11.50 -1.90 -1.55
C ALA A 174 -11.68 -1.68 -0.04
N ILE A 175 -12.20 -2.69 0.66
CA ILE A 175 -12.43 -2.64 2.11
C ILE A 175 -11.09 -2.54 2.85
N ARG A 176 -10.08 -3.30 2.44
CA ARG A 176 -8.73 -3.26 3.01
C ARG A 176 -8.10 -1.87 2.86
N ILE A 177 -8.17 -1.28 1.67
CA ILE A 177 -7.66 0.07 1.39
C ILE A 177 -8.34 1.11 2.29
N GLU A 178 -9.66 1.05 2.43
CA GLU A 178 -10.42 1.94 3.31
C GLU A 178 -10.04 1.72 4.78
N CYS A 179 -10.02 0.47 5.25
CA CYS A 179 -9.70 0.10 6.63
C CYS A 179 -8.33 0.63 7.07
N ASN A 180 -7.34 0.55 6.19
CA ASN A 180 -5.97 0.94 6.51
C ASN A 180 -5.56 2.31 5.95
N HIS A 181 -6.48 3.06 5.34
CA HIS A 181 -6.23 4.36 4.71
C HIS A 181 -5.05 4.36 3.73
N GLU A 182 -4.82 3.23 3.05
CA GLU A 182 -3.60 2.95 2.29
C GLU A 182 -3.26 4.03 1.25
N LEU A 183 -4.27 4.48 0.47
CA LEU A 183 -4.06 5.47 -0.58
C LEU A 183 -3.87 6.89 -0.05
N ASP A 184 -4.57 7.26 1.02
CA ASP A 184 -4.45 8.59 1.62
C ASP A 184 -3.09 8.74 2.32
N VAL A 185 -2.68 7.72 3.07
CA VAL A 185 -1.35 7.66 3.68
C VAL A 185 -0.26 7.78 2.62
N LEU A 186 -0.34 7.00 1.54
CA LEU A 186 0.63 7.04 0.45
C LEU A 186 0.68 8.42 -0.21
N LYS A 187 -0.48 8.97 -0.57
CA LYS A 187 -0.57 10.26 -1.26
C LYS A 187 0.00 11.41 -0.43
N ASN A 188 -0.27 11.41 0.87
CA ASN A 188 0.07 12.51 1.75
C ASN A 188 1.54 12.46 2.24
N SER A 189 2.18 11.29 2.25
CA SER A 189 3.55 11.12 2.76
C SER A 189 4.65 11.28 1.72
N LEU A 190 4.36 11.07 0.42
CA LEU A 190 5.40 10.96 -0.62
C LEU A 190 6.31 12.20 -0.73
N ASP A 191 5.77 13.40 -0.61
CA ASP A 191 6.56 14.64 -0.73
C ASP A 191 7.57 14.75 0.43
N GLU A 192 7.18 14.39 1.66
CA GLU A 192 8.06 14.40 2.83
C GLU A 192 9.09 13.27 2.79
N LEU A 193 8.69 12.09 2.32
CA LEU A 193 9.60 10.97 2.12
C LEU A 193 10.69 11.28 1.08
N ILE A 194 10.37 12.01 0.01
CA ILE A 194 11.34 12.48 -0.96
C ILE A 194 12.22 13.57 -0.34
N ALA A 195 11.64 14.47 0.48
CA ALA A 195 12.38 15.54 1.12
C ALA A 195 13.46 15.04 2.08
N MET A 196 13.21 13.93 2.80
CA MET A 196 14.17 13.35 3.76
C MET A 196 15.35 12.62 3.12
N LEU A 197 15.34 12.39 1.81
CA LEU A 197 16.51 11.81 1.11
C LEU A 197 17.69 12.77 1.11
N ASN A 198 18.87 12.22 1.30
CA ASN A 198 20.12 12.94 1.05
C ASN A 198 20.29 13.25 -0.45
N PRO A 199 21.07 14.26 -0.85
CA PRO A 199 21.40 14.52 -2.25
C PRO A 199 21.93 13.25 -2.94
N GLY A 200 21.35 12.89 -4.09
CA GLY A 200 21.68 11.64 -4.81
C GLY A 200 21.03 10.37 -4.24
N GLY A 201 20.36 10.48 -3.10
CA GLY A 201 19.61 9.36 -2.49
C GLY A 201 18.42 8.93 -3.34
N ARG A 202 17.97 7.69 -3.18
CA ARG A 202 16.90 7.10 -3.99
C ARG A 202 15.76 6.57 -3.16
N ILE A 203 14.54 6.82 -3.64
CA ILE A 203 13.34 6.13 -3.17
C ILE A 203 12.86 5.12 -4.21
N CYS A 204 12.68 3.87 -3.77
CA CYS A 204 12.20 2.74 -4.55
C CYS A 204 10.84 2.31 -3.99
N ILE A 205 9.79 2.33 -4.81
CA ILE A 205 8.45 1.97 -4.37
C ILE A 205 7.92 0.83 -5.22
N ILE A 206 7.52 -0.26 -4.55
CA ILE A 206 6.87 -1.41 -5.16
C ILE A 206 5.37 -1.28 -4.89
N THR A 207 4.57 -1.28 -5.95
CA THR A 207 3.11 -1.18 -5.90
C THR A 207 2.49 -2.46 -6.45
N PHE A 208 1.28 -2.83 -5.99
CA PHE A 208 0.62 -4.08 -6.40
C PHE A 208 -0.72 -3.86 -7.12
N HIS A 209 -1.21 -2.64 -7.19
CA HIS A 209 -2.41 -2.30 -7.95
C HIS A 209 -2.33 -0.93 -8.64
N SER A 210 -3.26 -0.69 -9.57
CA SER A 210 -3.30 0.48 -10.44
C SER A 210 -3.36 1.81 -9.70
N LEU A 211 -4.06 1.87 -8.57
CA LEU A 211 -4.27 3.11 -7.81
C LEU A 211 -2.98 3.57 -7.13
N GLU A 212 -2.27 2.65 -6.46
CA GLU A 212 -0.94 2.95 -5.90
C GLU A 212 0.02 3.43 -6.98
N ASP A 213 0.14 2.68 -8.08
CA ASP A 213 1.04 3.01 -9.19
C ASP A 213 0.76 4.40 -9.77
N ARG A 214 -0.53 4.77 -9.86
CA ARG A 214 -0.96 6.09 -10.32
C ARG A 214 -0.53 7.21 -9.38
N ILE A 215 -0.68 7.00 -8.06
CA ILE A 215 -0.28 7.97 -7.02
C ILE A 215 1.24 8.16 -7.06
N VAL A 216 2.02 7.09 -7.02
CA VAL A 216 3.49 7.15 -7.06
C VAL A 216 3.99 7.83 -8.32
N LYS A 217 3.48 7.42 -9.49
CA LYS A 217 3.82 8.04 -10.78
C LYS A 217 3.54 9.55 -10.80
N SER A 218 2.39 9.96 -10.27
CA SER A 218 1.98 11.37 -10.22
C SER A 218 2.87 12.17 -9.27
N ALA A 219 3.16 11.64 -8.09
CA ALA A 219 4.03 12.29 -7.10
C ALA A 219 5.47 12.45 -7.62
N PHE A 220 6.04 11.41 -8.22
CA PHE A 220 7.38 11.47 -8.80
C PHE A 220 7.47 12.49 -9.93
N ARG A 221 6.47 12.54 -10.83
CA ARG A 221 6.41 13.56 -11.89
C ARG A 221 6.28 14.97 -11.34
N LYS A 222 5.44 15.17 -10.32
CA LYS A 222 5.28 16.46 -9.63
C LYS A 222 6.60 16.93 -9.02
N ASN A 223 7.35 16.03 -8.39
CA ASN A 223 8.63 16.34 -7.77
C ASN A 223 9.76 16.55 -8.81
N GLU A 224 9.70 15.90 -9.98
CA GLU A 224 10.62 16.14 -11.09
C GLU A 224 10.33 17.48 -11.77
N ASN A 225 9.04 17.77 -12.03
CA ASN A 225 8.59 18.98 -12.71
C ASN A 225 7.50 19.68 -11.89
N PRO A 226 7.86 20.41 -10.83
CA PRO A 226 6.91 21.01 -9.91
C PRO A 226 6.26 22.30 -10.44
N CYS A 227 6.65 22.77 -11.62
CA CYS A 227 6.12 23.99 -12.21
C CYS A 227 4.61 23.93 -12.37
N THR A 228 3.92 25.00 -11.92
CA THR A 228 2.46 25.17 -12.02
C THR A 228 2.08 26.38 -12.89
N CYS A 229 3.04 26.98 -13.59
CA CYS A 229 2.76 28.06 -14.55
C CYS A 229 1.94 27.52 -15.74
N PRO A 230 1.10 28.35 -16.35
CA PRO A 230 0.47 28.03 -17.62
C PRO A 230 1.52 27.65 -18.68
N PRO A 231 1.24 26.65 -19.55
CA PRO A 231 2.20 26.24 -20.58
C PRO A 231 2.67 27.35 -21.51
N ASP A 232 1.83 28.36 -21.71
CA ASP A 232 2.07 29.50 -22.64
C ASP A 232 2.95 30.60 -22.00
N PHE A 233 3.32 30.49 -20.74
CA PHE A 233 4.20 31.48 -20.09
C PHE A 233 5.63 31.37 -20.62
N PRO A 234 6.21 32.47 -21.11
CA PRO A 234 7.56 32.46 -21.70
C PRO A 234 8.65 32.16 -20.65
N VAL A 235 8.39 32.45 -19.38
CA VAL A 235 9.31 32.23 -18.27
C VAL A 235 8.55 31.71 -17.04
N CYS A 236 9.10 30.74 -16.35
CA CYS A 236 8.53 30.23 -15.11
C CYS A 236 8.62 31.28 -13.99
N VAL A 237 7.47 31.63 -13.41
CA VAL A 237 7.35 32.62 -12.31
C VAL A 237 6.94 31.99 -10.99
N CYS A 238 6.67 30.68 -10.92
CA CYS A 238 6.21 30.02 -9.69
C CYS A 238 7.33 29.75 -8.68
N GLY A 239 8.60 29.89 -9.08
CA GLY A 239 9.76 29.69 -8.20
C GLY A 239 10.00 28.24 -7.72
N LYS A 240 9.15 27.29 -8.13
CA LYS A 240 9.28 25.88 -7.72
C LYS A 240 10.46 25.23 -8.43
N LYS A 241 11.31 24.53 -7.65
CA LYS A 241 12.48 23.83 -8.17
C LYS A 241 12.25 22.32 -8.15
N SER A 242 12.80 21.64 -9.15
CA SER A 242 12.84 20.18 -9.18
C SER A 242 13.49 19.62 -7.93
N GLN A 243 12.90 18.58 -7.35
CA GLN A 243 13.46 17.85 -6.23
C GLN A 243 14.40 16.71 -6.67
N GLY A 244 14.40 16.37 -7.96
CA GLY A 244 15.18 15.27 -8.49
C GLY A 244 14.65 14.76 -9.84
N LYS A 245 14.93 13.52 -10.15
CA LYS A 245 14.55 12.92 -11.43
C LYS A 245 13.88 11.55 -11.28
N VAL A 246 12.94 11.25 -12.16
CA VAL A 246 12.33 9.94 -12.30
C VAL A 246 13.29 9.00 -13.05
N ILE A 247 13.80 8.01 -12.36
CA ILE A 247 14.73 7.01 -12.95
C ILE A 247 13.94 6.04 -13.85
N THR A 248 12.78 5.56 -13.38
CA THR A 248 11.95 4.58 -14.11
C THR A 248 10.76 5.27 -14.76
N ARG A 249 10.89 5.73 -16.00
CA ARG A 249 9.74 6.30 -16.74
C ARG A 249 8.63 5.28 -16.99
N LYS A 250 9.02 4.02 -17.28
CA LYS A 250 8.16 2.83 -17.25
C LYS A 250 8.49 2.07 -15.97
N PRO A 251 7.49 1.46 -15.28
CA PRO A 251 7.79 0.65 -14.10
C PRO A 251 8.64 -0.56 -14.49
N VAL A 252 9.51 -0.98 -13.58
CA VAL A 252 10.17 -2.28 -13.69
C VAL A 252 9.17 -3.34 -13.23
N LEU A 253 9.01 -4.39 -14.03
CA LEU A 253 8.11 -5.51 -13.77
C LEU A 253 8.93 -6.71 -13.28
N PRO A 254 8.32 -7.67 -12.58
CA PRO A 254 8.99 -8.90 -12.16
C PRO A 254 9.47 -9.69 -13.38
N GLY A 255 10.64 -10.30 -13.27
CA GLY A 255 11.19 -11.19 -14.30
C GLY A 255 10.50 -12.57 -14.30
N GLU A 256 10.78 -13.38 -15.30
CA GLU A 256 10.19 -14.73 -15.46
C GLU A 256 10.52 -15.63 -14.27
N GLU A 257 11.76 -15.66 -13.82
CA GLU A 257 12.22 -16.44 -12.66
C GLU A 257 11.48 -16.05 -11.36
N GLU A 258 11.22 -14.75 -11.15
CA GLU A 258 10.44 -14.30 -9.99
C GLU A 258 8.98 -14.71 -10.10
N LEU A 259 8.38 -14.64 -11.29
CA LEU A 259 7.00 -15.06 -11.53
C LEU A 259 6.79 -16.55 -11.30
N GLU A 260 7.78 -17.38 -11.61
CA GLU A 260 7.75 -18.82 -11.36
C GLU A 260 7.84 -19.15 -9.88
N THR A 261 8.72 -18.47 -9.14
CA THR A 261 8.96 -18.73 -7.71
C THR A 261 8.01 -17.99 -6.78
N ASN A 262 7.48 -16.84 -7.21
CA ASN A 262 6.62 -15.94 -6.43
C ASN A 262 5.43 -15.42 -7.26
N SER A 263 4.40 -16.23 -7.37
CA SER A 263 3.18 -15.86 -8.14
C SER A 263 2.48 -14.58 -7.64
N ARG A 264 2.74 -14.14 -6.40
CA ARG A 264 2.18 -12.90 -5.84
C ARG A 264 2.83 -11.65 -6.43
N SER A 265 4.03 -11.77 -6.99
CA SER A 265 4.73 -10.65 -7.66
C SER A 265 4.10 -10.24 -8.99
N LYS A 266 3.17 -11.02 -9.54
CA LYS A 266 2.58 -10.80 -10.88
C LYS A 266 2.06 -9.38 -11.13
N SER A 267 1.56 -8.71 -10.10
CA SER A 267 1.05 -7.34 -10.20
C SER A 267 2.04 -6.28 -9.73
N ALA A 268 3.24 -6.69 -9.29
CA ALA A 268 4.25 -5.78 -8.76
C ALA A 268 4.78 -4.83 -9.84
N LYS A 269 4.96 -3.57 -9.45
CA LYS A 269 5.55 -2.51 -10.28
C LYS A 269 6.51 -1.70 -9.45
N LEU A 270 7.80 -1.72 -9.79
CA LEU A 270 8.80 -0.91 -9.12
C LEU A 270 8.97 0.44 -9.83
N ARG A 271 8.90 1.52 -9.04
CA ARG A 271 9.25 2.87 -9.48
C ARG A 271 10.37 3.45 -8.63
N ILE A 272 11.25 4.21 -9.25
CA ILE A 272 12.45 4.79 -8.64
C ILE A 272 12.51 6.27 -8.96
N PHE A 273 12.76 7.08 -7.92
CA PHE A 273 13.08 8.50 -8.02
C PHE A 273 14.41 8.76 -7.32
N GLU A 274 15.23 9.64 -7.87
CA GLU A 274 16.53 10.04 -7.32
C GLU A 274 16.47 11.52 -6.95
N LYS A 275 16.85 11.84 -5.71
CA LYS A 275 16.97 13.21 -5.21
C LYS A 275 18.04 13.95 -6.01
N ALA A 276 17.80 15.22 -6.31
CA ALA A 276 18.82 16.06 -6.95
C ALA A 276 20.12 16.06 -6.14
N ALA A 277 21.25 16.02 -6.82
CA ALA A 277 22.54 16.35 -6.22
C ALA A 277 22.49 17.83 -5.81
N GLY A 278 22.86 18.13 -4.59
CA GLY A 278 22.90 19.49 -4.05
C GLY A 278 23.84 20.40 -4.83
#